data_3891842f31d0d2e292ccf5b3191ff1a8
#
_entry.id   3891842f31d0d2e292ccf5b3191ff1a8
#
_cell.length_a   1.000
_cell.length_b   1.000
_cell.length_c   1.000
_cell.angle_alpha   90.00
_cell.angle_beta   90.00
_cell.angle_gamma   90.00
#
_symmetry.space_group_name_H-M   'P 1'
#
loop_
_entity.id
_entity.type
_entity.pdbx_description
1 polymer ?
#
loop_
_entity_poly.entity_id
_entity_poly.type
_entity_poly.pdbx_seq_one_letter_code
_entity_poly.pdbx_strand_id
1 'polypeptide(L)'
;MVQRFSQSQQLNVGVVGATGLVGSMMRELLAERNFPVGTLRLFASARSAGKQVDFNGTAVTVEDAETADFAGLDVVFFSAGGSTSKALAPKAAAAGAIVIDNSSAWRSDPEVPLVVAEVNPDALASIPKGIVANPNCTTMAVMPALKPLHDEAGLKRLVASTYQAVSGAGVAGIEILAKQLAQVGDRAAELARNGQADFLPAAEKWAAPIAHNIAPLNYVLGEDDYTEEELKLRDESRKIL
;
A
#
# COMPACT_ATOMS: atom_id res chain seq x y z
N MET A 1 -15.86 14.20 -17.96
CA MET A 1 -14.99 14.22 -16.77
C MET A 1 -15.36 15.42 -15.94
N VAL A 2 -15.91 15.21 -14.78
CA VAL A 2 -16.11 16.31 -13.83
C VAL A 2 -14.75 16.59 -13.21
N GLN A 3 -14.12 17.69 -13.63
CA GLN A 3 -12.91 18.19 -13.00
C GLN A 3 -13.30 18.70 -11.62
N ARG A 4 -13.21 17.83 -10.60
CA ARG A 4 -13.65 18.14 -9.24
C ARG A 4 -12.76 19.14 -8.54
N PHE A 5 -11.50 19.22 -8.94
CA PHE A 5 -10.49 20.13 -8.41
C PHE A 5 -9.80 20.88 -9.53
N SER A 6 -9.54 22.18 -9.34
CA SER A 6 -8.69 22.96 -10.24
C SER A 6 -7.22 22.72 -9.91
N GLN A 7 -6.33 22.88 -10.90
CA GLN A 7 -4.88 22.70 -10.69
C GLN A 7 -4.26 23.69 -9.68
N SER A 8 -4.91 24.80 -9.42
CA SER A 8 -4.46 25.83 -8.46
C SER A 8 -5.14 25.76 -7.11
N GLN A 9 -6.06 24.80 -6.92
CA GLN A 9 -6.81 24.67 -5.66
C GLN A 9 -5.96 23.96 -4.62
N GLN A 10 -5.83 24.55 -3.44
CA GLN A 10 -5.32 23.86 -2.27
C GLN A 10 -6.38 22.90 -1.73
N LEU A 11 -5.99 21.68 -1.38
CA LEU A 11 -6.86 20.61 -0.95
C LEU A 11 -6.71 20.34 0.55
N ASN A 12 -7.82 20.05 1.19
CA ASN A 12 -7.82 19.51 2.54
C ASN A 12 -7.61 17.99 2.46
N VAL A 13 -6.47 17.54 2.93
CA VAL A 13 -6.00 16.15 2.77
C VAL A 13 -6.03 15.42 4.09
N GLY A 14 -6.59 14.20 4.08
CA GLY A 14 -6.54 13.26 5.17
C GLY A 14 -5.61 12.08 4.87
N VAL A 15 -4.89 11.56 5.87
CA VAL A 15 -4.13 10.30 5.75
C VAL A 15 -4.52 9.39 6.90
N VAL A 16 -5.21 8.30 6.60
CA VAL A 16 -5.57 7.24 7.56
C VAL A 16 -4.50 6.16 7.56
N GLY A 17 -3.96 5.83 8.73
CA GLY A 17 -2.77 5.00 8.87
C GLY A 17 -1.47 5.81 8.79
N ALA A 18 -1.54 7.10 9.12
CA ALA A 18 -0.47 8.08 8.95
C ALA A 18 0.84 7.74 9.66
N THR A 19 0.81 6.95 10.73
CA THR A 19 2.00 6.53 11.51
C THR A 19 2.60 5.20 11.06
N GLY A 20 1.97 4.54 10.09
CA GLY A 20 2.50 3.32 9.47
C GLY A 20 3.57 3.62 8.42
N LEU A 21 4.28 2.58 7.97
CA LEU A 21 5.36 2.71 6.97
C LEU A 21 4.89 3.40 5.69
N VAL A 22 3.79 2.92 5.09
CA VAL A 22 3.25 3.49 3.85
C VAL A 22 2.63 4.86 4.09
N GLY A 23 1.95 5.08 5.23
CA GLY A 23 1.40 6.39 5.57
C GLY A 23 2.48 7.47 5.78
N SER A 24 3.65 7.10 6.35
CA SER A 24 4.79 8.03 6.42
C SER A 24 5.35 8.37 5.04
N MET A 25 5.50 7.37 4.18
CA MET A 25 5.94 7.57 2.81
C MET A 25 4.96 8.44 2.00
N MET A 26 3.65 8.27 2.18
CA MET A 26 2.65 9.14 1.55
C MET A 26 2.84 10.60 1.95
N ARG A 27 3.08 10.88 3.23
CA ARG A 27 3.34 12.24 3.70
C ARG A 27 4.61 12.84 3.10
N GLU A 28 5.68 12.05 3.06
CA GLU A 28 6.95 12.45 2.45
C GLU A 28 6.77 12.77 0.96
N LEU A 29 6.05 11.92 0.21
CA LEU A 29 5.76 12.15 -1.21
C LEU A 29 4.85 13.36 -1.46
N LEU A 30 3.86 13.61 -0.60
CA LEU A 30 3.05 14.82 -0.70
C LEU A 30 3.91 16.09 -0.55
N ALA A 31 4.87 16.07 0.37
CA ALA A 31 5.81 17.17 0.57
C ALA A 31 6.80 17.31 -0.60
N GLU A 32 7.49 16.22 -0.97
CA GLU A 32 8.49 16.17 -2.04
C GLU A 32 7.91 16.65 -3.39
N ARG A 33 6.70 16.21 -3.71
CA ARG A 33 6.02 16.54 -4.97
C ARG A 33 5.30 17.87 -4.95
N ASN A 34 5.42 18.63 -3.87
CA ASN A 34 4.70 19.89 -3.69
C ASN A 34 3.20 19.77 -3.98
N PHE A 35 2.60 18.66 -3.50
CA PHE A 35 1.16 18.47 -3.67
C PHE A 35 0.42 19.66 -2.99
N PRO A 36 -0.64 20.19 -3.61
CA PRO A 36 -1.28 21.43 -3.14
C PRO A 36 -2.12 21.21 -1.87
N VAL A 37 -1.44 20.89 -0.76
CA VAL A 37 -2.06 20.68 0.55
C VAL A 37 -2.38 22.01 1.20
N GLY A 38 -3.67 22.30 1.40
CA GLY A 38 -4.12 23.43 2.20
C GLY A 38 -4.13 23.10 3.70
N THR A 39 -4.82 22.01 4.05
CA THR A 39 -4.83 21.47 5.41
C THR A 39 -4.49 20.00 5.37
N LEU A 40 -3.61 19.54 6.26
CA LEU A 40 -3.32 18.12 6.45
C LEU A 40 -3.90 17.65 7.79
N ARG A 41 -4.69 16.58 7.74
CA ARG A 41 -5.15 15.85 8.93
C ARG A 41 -4.63 14.42 8.91
N LEU A 42 -4.12 13.97 10.03
CA LEU A 42 -3.48 12.67 10.17
C LEU A 42 -4.29 11.79 11.12
N PHE A 43 -4.61 10.59 10.69
CA PHE A 43 -5.43 9.65 11.44
C PHE A 43 -4.68 8.34 11.65
N ALA A 44 -4.74 7.80 12.88
CA ALA A 44 -4.20 6.49 13.21
C ALA A 44 -5.04 5.83 14.31
N SER A 45 -4.62 4.68 14.81
CA SER A 45 -5.28 4.05 15.95
C SER A 45 -5.12 4.88 17.23
N ALA A 46 -6.01 4.66 18.21
CA ALA A 46 -5.97 5.31 19.53
C ALA A 46 -4.58 5.30 20.19
N ARG A 47 -3.76 4.25 19.98
CA ARG A 47 -2.37 4.18 20.49
C ARG A 47 -1.44 5.27 19.95
N SER A 48 -1.76 5.82 18.79
CA SER A 48 -0.96 6.86 18.13
C SER A 48 -1.63 8.24 18.18
N ALA A 49 -2.87 8.31 18.62
CA ALA A 49 -3.56 9.59 18.79
C ALA A 49 -2.80 10.51 19.77
N GLY A 50 -2.78 11.79 19.47
CA GLY A 50 -2.04 12.81 20.22
C GLY A 50 -0.55 12.93 19.88
N LYS A 51 0.04 12.00 19.12
CA LYS A 51 1.42 12.14 18.64
C LYS A 51 1.51 13.34 17.68
N GLN A 52 2.64 14.03 17.76
CA GLN A 52 2.99 15.08 16.82
C GLN A 52 3.85 14.52 15.70
N VAL A 53 3.52 14.86 14.47
CA VAL A 53 4.26 14.45 13.27
C VAL A 53 4.58 15.71 12.47
N ASP A 54 5.83 15.86 12.09
CA ASP A 54 6.23 16.96 11.22
C ASP A 54 5.73 16.78 9.79
N PHE A 55 5.24 17.87 9.22
CA PHE A 55 4.95 17.97 7.79
C PHE A 55 5.35 19.38 7.31
N ASN A 56 6.38 19.45 6.50
CA ASN A 56 6.93 20.71 5.97
C ASN A 56 7.25 21.75 7.06
N GLY A 57 7.84 21.32 8.19
CA GLY A 57 8.19 22.18 9.31
C GLY A 57 7.01 22.56 10.22
N THR A 58 5.83 21.98 9.99
CA THR A 58 4.65 22.19 10.82
C THR A 58 4.30 20.91 11.57
N ALA A 59 4.15 21.00 12.89
CA ALA A 59 3.72 19.87 13.71
C ALA A 59 2.22 19.62 13.53
N VAL A 60 1.85 18.44 13.03
CA VAL A 60 0.46 17.99 12.85
C VAL A 60 0.13 16.94 13.90
N THR A 61 -0.95 17.14 14.62
CA THR A 61 -1.42 16.17 15.63
C THR A 61 -2.14 15.00 14.97
N VAL A 62 -1.79 13.78 15.37
CA VAL A 62 -2.48 12.57 14.92
C VAL A 62 -3.79 12.41 15.69
N GLU A 63 -4.88 12.24 14.95
CA GLU A 63 -6.23 12.01 15.47
C GLU A 63 -6.55 10.51 15.56
N ASP A 64 -7.48 10.13 16.44
CA ASP A 64 -7.99 8.76 16.46
C ASP A 64 -8.93 8.53 15.26
N ALA A 65 -8.57 7.59 14.40
CA ALA A 65 -9.31 7.28 13.18
C ALA A 65 -10.74 6.76 13.45
N GLU A 66 -10.96 6.05 14.56
CA GLU A 66 -12.27 5.45 14.87
C GLU A 66 -13.33 6.50 15.23
N THR A 67 -12.90 7.57 15.88
CA THR A 67 -13.77 8.67 16.33
C THR A 67 -13.72 9.91 15.44
N ALA A 68 -12.89 9.88 14.39
CA ALA A 68 -12.65 11.02 13.52
C ALA A 68 -13.90 11.41 12.72
N ASP A 69 -14.11 12.72 12.61
CA ASP A 69 -14.99 13.33 11.61
C ASP A 69 -14.19 13.68 10.35
N PHE A 70 -14.62 13.19 9.20
CA PHE A 70 -13.98 13.45 7.91
C PHE A 70 -14.55 14.66 7.17
N ALA A 71 -15.48 15.40 7.78
CA ALA A 71 -16.07 16.59 7.15
C ALA A 71 -15.02 17.62 6.76
N GLY A 72 -15.21 18.23 5.60
CA GLY A 72 -14.33 19.27 5.05
C GLY A 72 -13.05 18.76 4.40
N LEU A 73 -12.81 17.45 4.35
CA LEU A 73 -11.71 16.88 3.58
C LEU A 73 -12.09 16.71 2.10
N ASP A 74 -11.17 17.02 1.22
CA ASP A 74 -11.33 16.86 -0.23
C ASP A 74 -10.83 15.49 -0.70
N VAL A 75 -9.68 15.05 -0.17
CA VAL A 75 -9.05 13.76 -0.50
C VAL A 75 -8.60 13.08 0.78
N VAL A 76 -8.87 11.77 0.89
CA VAL A 76 -8.39 10.96 2.02
C VAL A 76 -7.67 9.71 1.52
N PHE A 77 -6.39 9.61 1.86
CA PHE A 77 -5.58 8.43 1.60
C PHE A 77 -5.75 7.40 2.72
N PHE A 78 -6.03 6.17 2.36
CA PHE A 78 -6.15 5.06 3.31
C PHE A 78 -4.98 4.09 3.18
N SER A 79 -4.26 3.88 4.28
CA SER A 79 -3.17 2.91 4.41
C SER A 79 -3.16 2.25 5.79
N ALA A 80 -4.33 1.81 6.27
CA ALA A 80 -4.52 1.25 7.61
C ALA A 80 -5.04 -0.22 7.60
N GLY A 81 -4.90 -0.90 6.46
CA GLY A 81 -5.38 -2.27 6.25
C GLY A 81 -6.85 -2.37 5.88
N GLY A 82 -7.24 -3.54 5.36
CA GLY A 82 -8.55 -3.74 4.75
C GLY A 82 -9.74 -3.60 5.70
N SER A 83 -9.63 -4.06 6.95
CA SER A 83 -10.71 -3.93 7.94
C SER A 83 -11.01 -2.47 8.28
N THR A 84 -9.98 -1.67 8.50
CA THR A 84 -10.11 -0.23 8.76
C THR A 84 -10.69 0.49 7.55
N SER A 85 -10.22 0.15 6.35
CA SER A 85 -10.75 0.74 5.12
C SER A 85 -12.23 0.40 4.92
N LYS A 86 -12.64 -0.85 5.09
CA LYS A 86 -14.07 -1.23 5.01
C LYS A 86 -14.94 -0.46 5.99
N ALA A 87 -14.44 -0.19 7.19
CA ALA A 87 -15.20 0.52 8.22
C ALA A 87 -15.26 2.04 8.01
N LEU A 88 -14.18 2.67 7.53
CA LEU A 88 -14.02 4.12 7.55
C LEU A 88 -14.06 4.78 6.17
N ALA A 89 -13.63 4.10 5.10
CA ALA A 89 -13.62 4.70 3.77
C ALA A 89 -15.02 5.14 3.29
N PRO A 90 -16.09 4.36 3.52
CA PRO A 90 -17.45 4.82 3.20
C PRO A 90 -17.88 6.06 3.99
N LYS A 91 -17.41 6.22 5.24
CA LYS A 91 -17.71 7.40 6.05
C LYS A 91 -17.04 8.65 5.48
N ALA A 92 -15.75 8.53 5.09
CA ALA A 92 -15.02 9.62 4.46
C ALA A 92 -15.64 10.01 3.11
N ALA A 93 -16.03 9.03 2.30
CA ALA A 93 -16.73 9.27 1.02
C ALA A 93 -18.11 9.94 1.23
N ALA A 94 -18.88 9.50 2.22
CA ALA A 94 -20.18 10.11 2.57
C ALA A 94 -20.03 11.54 3.11
N ALA A 95 -18.90 11.86 3.76
CA ALA A 95 -18.57 13.23 4.19
C ALA A 95 -18.14 14.14 3.02
N GLY A 96 -18.05 13.59 1.80
CA GLY A 96 -17.76 14.34 0.59
C GLY A 96 -16.35 14.21 0.05
N ALA A 97 -15.44 13.51 0.73
CA ALA A 97 -14.08 13.30 0.24
C ALA A 97 -14.01 12.29 -0.91
N ILE A 98 -12.99 12.40 -1.75
CA ILE A 98 -12.54 11.28 -2.59
C ILE A 98 -11.57 10.45 -1.76
N VAL A 99 -11.88 9.17 -1.60
CA VAL A 99 -11.02 8.21 -0.93
C VAL A 99 -10.08 7.57 -1.95
N ILE A 100 -8.78 7.52 -1.64
CA ILE A 100 -7.78 6.72 -2.36
C ILE A 100 -7.31 5.63 -1.41
N ASP A 101 -7.74 4.39 -1.66
CA ASP A 101 -7.49 3.27 -0.76
C ASP A 101 -6.35 2.37 -1.25
N ASN A 102 -5.32 2.24 -0.44
CA ASN A 102 -4.16 1.41 -0.71
C ASN A 102 -4.32 -0.03 -0.17
N SER A 103 -5.42 -0.34 0.51
CA SER A 103 -5.69 -1.70 1.00
C SER A 103 -6.28 -2.59 -0.10
N SER A 104 -6.45 -3.88 0.21
CA SER A 104 -7.13 -4.81 -0.70
C SER A 104 -8.67 -4.75 -0.62
N ALA A 105 -9.23 -3.92 0.27
CA ALA A 105 -10.63 -3.95 0.64
C ALA A 105 -11.60 -3.76 -0.54
N TRP A 106 -11.23 -2.95 -1.51
CA TRP A 106 -12.12 -2.48 -2.59
C TRP A 106 -11.68 -2.91 -3.99
N ARG A 107 -10.52 -3.56 -4.13
CA ARG A 107 -9.92 -3.88 -5.44
C ARG A 107 -10.81 -4.77 -6.29
N SER A 108 -11.52 -5.72 -5.68
CA SER A 108 -12.44 -6.63 -6.37
C SER A 108 -13.87 -6.09 -6.53
N ASP A 109 -14.20 -4.96 -5.90
CA ASP A 109 -15.54 -4.37 -5.98
C ASP A 109 -15.76 -3.79 -7.40
N PRO A 110 -16.81 -4.22 -8.15
CA PRO A 110 -17.03 -3.76 -9.52
C PRO A 110 -17.43 -2.28 -9.60
N GLU A 111 -17.95 -1.69 -8.52
CA GLU A 111 -18.33 -0.27 -8.47
C GLU A 111 -17.19 0.64 -7.97
N VAL A 112 -16.01 0.06 -7.68
CA VAL A 112 -14.83 0.81 -7.28
C VAL A 112 -13.77 0.70 -8.36
N PRO A 113 -13.36 1.81 -9.00
CA PRO A 113 -12.30 1.77 -9.99
C PRO A 113 -10.98 1.37 -9.34
N LEU A 114 -10.27 0.44 -10.00
CA LEU A 114 -8.92 0.02 -9.66
C LEU A 114 -7.97 0.72 -10.62
N VAL A 115 -7.13 1.64 -10.12
CA VAL A 115 -6.44 2.60 -10.98
C VAL A 115 -4.93 2.55 -10.84
N VAL A 116 -4.26 2.46 -11.98
CA VAL A 116 -2.85 2.83 -12.17
C VAL A 116 -2.85 4.08 -13.04
N ALA A 117 -2.41 5.21 -12.51
CA ALA A 117 -2.59 6.51 -13.15
C ALA A 117 -2.00 6.60 -14.57
N GLU A 118 -0.91 5.88 -14.83
CA GLU A 118 -0.23 5.81 -16.13
C GLU A 118 -0.87 4.83 -17.11
N VAL A 119 -1.83 4.01 -16.65
CA VAL A 119 -2.36 2.86 -17.43
C VAL A 119 -3.82 3.07 -17.79
N ASN A 120 -4.65 3.36 -16.79
CA ASN A 120 -6.10 3.46 -16.97
C ASN A 120 -6.72 4.67 -16.24
N PRO A 121 -6.19 5.91 -16.44
CA PRO A 121 -6.69 7.11 -15.75
C PRO A 121 -8.17 7.38 -16.09
N ASP A 122 -8.64 6.92 -17.24
CA ASP A 122 -10.04 7.11 -17.67
C ASP A 122 -11.05 6.41 -16.74
N ALA A 123 -10.62 5.40 -15.97
CA ALA A 123 -11.45 4.77 -14.95
C ALA A 123 -11.90 5.76 -13.85
N LEU A 124 -11.17 6.86 -13.67
CA LEU A 124 -11.55 7.96 -12.76
C LEU A 124 -12.73 8.79 -13.25
N ALA A 125 -13.22 8.59 -14.46
CA ALA A 125 -14.42 9.28 -14.96
C ALA A 125 -15.68 8.89 -14.16
N SER A 126 -15.69 7.73 -13.51
CA SER A 126 -16.80 7.25 -12.68
C SER A 126 -16.28 6.68 -11.37
N ILE A 127 -16.65 7.30 -10.26
CA ILE A 127 -16.32 6.89 -8.90
C ILE A 127 -17.61 6.77 -8.08
N PRO A 128 -18.46 5.77 -8.34
CA PRO A 128 -19.82 5.72 -7.79
C PRO A 128 -19.86 5.73 -6.26
N LYS A 129 -18.89 5.08 -5.61
CA LYS A 129 -18.79 5.02 -4.15
C LYS A 129 -17.91 6.11 -3.53
N GLY A 130 -17.40 7.05 -4.34
CA GLY A 130 -16.42 8.04 -3.85
C GLY A 130 -15.07 7.43 -3.45
N ILE A 131 -14.83 6.17 -3.80
CA ILE A 131 -13.63 5.40 -3.44
C ILE A 131 -12.91 4.99 -4.73
N VAL A 132 -11.60 5.19 -4.75
CA VAL A 132 -10.66 4.70 -5.78
C VAL A 132 -9.74 3.69 -5.11
N ALA A 133 -9.63 2.49 -5.66
CA ALA A 133 -8.72 1.48 -5.18
C ALA A 133 -7.36 1.58 -5.87
N ASN A 134 -6.30 1.47 -5.07
CA ASN A 134 -4.94 1.36 -5.53
C ASN A 134 -4.55 -0.12 -5.62
N PRO A 135 -3.93 -0.60 -6.71
CA PRO A 135 -3.59 -2.01 -6.86
C PRO A 135 -2.55 -2.50 -5.85
N ASN A 136 -2.36 -3.81 -5.84
CA ASN A 136 -1.22 -4.43 -5.18
C ASN A 136 0.11 -3.89 -5.75
N CYS A 137 1.14 -3.83 -4.91
CA CYS A 137 2.44 -3.27 -5.29
C CYS A 137 3.07 -3.97 -6.49
N THR A 138 2.97 -5.30 -6.59
CA THR A 138 3.49 -6.07 -7.73
C THR A 138 2.70 -5.78 -9.00
N THR A 139 1.38 -5.69 -8.92
CA THR A 139 0.52 -5.29 -10.04
C THR A 139 0.87 -3.89 -10.52
N MET A 140 0.92 -2.93 -9.61
CA MET A 140 1.22 -1.54 -9.96
C MET A 140 2.58 -1.38 -10.63
N ALA A 141 3.61 -2.10 -10.18
CA ALA A 141 4.96 -2.01 -10.74
C ALA A 141 5.04 -2.53 -12.17
N VAL A 142 4.26 -3.54 -12.54
CA VAL A 142 4.35 -4.20 -13.85
C VAL A 142 3.40 -3.60 -14.89
N MET A 143 2.26 -3.05 -14.48
CA MET A 143 1.22 -2.56 -15.40
C MET A 143 1.71 -1.48 -16.38
N PRO A 144 2.50 -0.47 -16.00
CA PRO A 144 3.01 0.52 -16.96
C PRO A 144 3.87 -0.07 -18.07
N ALA A 145 4.57 -1.18 -17.80
CA ALA A 145 5.36 -1.88 -18.82
C ALA A 145 4.49 -2.78 -19.72
N LEU A 146 3.42 -3.37 -19.16
CA LEU A 146 2.53 -4.27 -19.90
C LEU A 146 1.52 -3.52 -20.79
N LYS A 147 1.09 -2.34 -20.36
CA LYS A 147 0.04 -1.57 -21.06
C LYS A 147 0.37 -1.30 -22.54
N PRO A 148 1.53 -0.73 -22.89
CA PRO A 148 1.86 -0.50 -24.29
C PRO A 148 1.96 -1.80 -25.10
N LEU A 149 2.47 -2.89 -24.50
CA LEU A 149 2.52 -4.20 -25.16
C LEU A 149 1.12 -4.77 -25.39
N HIS A 150 0.22 -4.57 -24.41
CA HIS A 150 -1.17 -5.00 -24.54
C HIS A 150 -1.89 -4.24 -25.65
N ASP A 151 -1.72 -2.92 -25.70
CA ASP A 151 -2.38 -2.06 -26.69
C ASP A 151 -1.93 -2.38 -28.13
N GLU A 152 -0.64 -2.61 -28.33
CA GLU A 152 -0.08 -2.86 -29.66
C GLU A 152 -0.26 -4.31 -30.15
N ALA A 153 -0.15 -5.29 -29.25
CA ALA A 153 -0.10 -6.70 -29.64
C ALA A 153 -1.16 -7.59 -28.99
N GLY A 154 -1.86 -7.12 -27.97
CA GLY A 154 -2.81 -7.90 -27.18
C GLY A 154 -2.13 -8.93 -26.30
N LEU A 155 -2.14 -8.71 -24.98
CA LEU A 155 -1.58 -9.64 -24.01
C LEU A 155 -2.41 -10.93 -23.97
N LYS A 156 -1.77 -12.07 -24.26
CA LYS A 156 -2.41 -13.40 -24.24
C LYS A 156 -2.08 -14.20 -22.97
N ARG A 157 -0.87 -14.05 -22.48
CA ARG A 157 -0.38 -14.80 -21.33
C ARG A 157 0.67 -13.97 -20.57
N LEU A 158 0.55 -13.95 -19.24
CA LEU A 158 1.55 -13.39 -18.35
C LEU A 158 2.13 -14.51 -17.48
N VAL A 159 3.44 -14.64 -17.45
CA VAL A 159 4.18 -15.44 -16.48
C VAL A 159 5.14 -14.49 -15.78
N ALA A 160 5.01 -14.35 -14.46
CA ALA A 160 5.79 -13.42 -13.68
C ALA A 160 6.46 -14.13 -12.49
N SER A 161 7.72 -13.77 -12.25
CA SER A 161 8.44 -14.13 -11.02
C SER A 161 8.89 -12.83 -10.35
N THR A 162 8.62 -12.70 -9.06
CA THR A 162 8.90 -11.49 -8.30
C THR A 162 9.83 -11.75 -7.14
N TYR A 163 10.72 -10.79 -6.85
CA TYR A 163 11.53 -10.72 -5.64
C TYR A 163 11.05 -9.50 -4.84
N GLN A 164 10.46 -9.76 -3.68
CA GLN A 164 9.82 -8.72 -2.89
C GLN A 164 10.58 -8.47 -1.58
N ALA A 165 10.74 -7.19 -1.24
CA ALA A 165 11.34 -6.80 0.02
C ALA A 165 10.42 -7.11 1.21
N VAL A 166 11.03 -7.36 2.37
CA VAL A 166 10.29 -7.62 3.63
C VAL A 166 9.45 -6.41 4.09
N SER A 167 9.73 -5.22 3.57
CA SER A 167 8.96 -4.00 3.85
C SER A 167 7.47 -4.11 3.45
N GLY A 168 7.12 -4.99 2.49
CA GLY A 168 5.73 -5.33 2.19
C GLY A 168 4.96 -5.92 3.39
N ALA A 169 5.67 -6.52 4.35
CA ALA A 169 5.11 -6.98 5.62
C ALA A 169 5.04 -5.88 6.71
N GLY A 170 5.32 -4.63 6.36
CA GLY A 170 5.30 -3.47 7.24
C GLY A 170 6.51 -3.39 8.18
N VAL A 171 6.43 -2.54 9.20
CA VAL A 171 7.51 -2.30 10.17
C VAL A 171 7.98 -3.60 10.83
N ALA A 172 7.06 -4.48 11.20
CA ALA A 172 7.40 -5.76 11.81
C ALA A 172 8.31 -6.64 10.93
N GLY A 173 8.11 -6.63 9.60
CA GLY A 173 9.00 -7.36 8.67
C GLY A 173 10.42 -6.79 8.65
N ILE A 174 10.54 -5.47 8.68
CA ILE A 174 11.83 -4.78 8.73
C ILE A 174 12.56 -5.06 10.04
N GLU A 175 11.86 -5.01 11.17
CA GLU A 175 12.42 -5.28 12.50
C GLU A 175 12.93 -6.72 12.63
N ILE A 176 12.17 -7.70 12.10
CA ILE A 176 12.60 -9.11 12.06
C ILE A 176 13.89 -9.25 11.25
N LEU A 177 13.96 -8.67 10.06
CA LEU A 177 15.17 -8.73 9.24
C LEU A 177 16.35 -8.08 9.96
N ALA A 178 16.20 -6.89 10.52
CA ALA A 178 17.24 -6.19 11.24
C ALA A 178 17.75 -7.00 12.44
N LYS A 179 16.85 -7.59 13.23
CA LYS A 179 17.19 -8.47 14.35
C LYS A 179 17.95 -9.70 13.89
N GLN A 180 17.50 -10.36 12.83
CA GLN A 180 18.14 -11.55 12.28
C GLN A 180 19.51 -11.25 11.69
N LEU A 181 19.69 -10.13 10.98
CA LEU A 181 20.99 -9.68 10.46
C LEU A 181 21.98 -9.42 11.60
N ALA A 182 21.54 -8.76 12.67
CA ALA A 182 22.38 -8.52 13.85
C ALA A 182 22.78 -9.83 14.55
N GLN A 183 21.91 -10.84 14.58
CA GLN A 183 22.21 -12.16 15.15
C GLN A 183 23.24 -12.93 14.32
N VAL A 184 23.15 -12.89 12.99
CA VAL A 184 24.12 -13.54 12.09
C VAL A 184 25.48 -12.85 12.17
N GLY A 185 25.49 -11.52 12.15
CA GLY A 185 26.70 -10.70 12.31
C GLY A 185 27.84 -11.13 11.37
N ASP A 186 29.04 -11.17 11.91
CA ASP A 186 30.27 -11.50 11.16
C ASP A 186 30.35 -12.96 10.69
N ARG A 187 29.43 -13.82 11.18
CA ARG A 187 29.36 -15.23 10.79
C ARG A 187 28.69 -15.46 9.44
N ALA A 188 28.21 -14.42 8.77
CA ALA A 188 27.52 -14.53 7.47
C ALA A 188 28.36 -15.29 6.40
N ALA A 189 29.70 -15.16 6.43
CA ALA A 189 30.60 -15.87 5.53
C ALA A 189 30.58 -17.40 5.71
N GLU A 190 30.17 -17.90 6.86
CA GLU A 190 30.08 -19.34 7.13
C GLU A 190 28.92 -19.97 6.35
N LEU A 191 27.88 -19.21 6.05
CA LEU A 191 26.71 -19.66 5.28
C LEU A 191 27.06 -20.15 3.87
N ALA A 192 28.13 -19.61 3.28
CA ALA A 192 28.63 -20.07 1.98
C ALA A 192 29.12 -21.53 2.01
N ARG A 193 29.43 -22.07 3.20
CA ARG A 193 29.95 -23.43 3.40
C ARG A 193 28.94 -24.36 4.06
N ASN A 194 28.04 -23.82 4.85
CA ASN A 194 27.05 -24.58 5.61
C ASN A 194 25.72 -23.81 5.71
N GLY A 195 24.78 -24.13 4.82
CA GLY A 195 23.44 -23.55 4.82
C GLY A 195 22.53 -24.03 5.98
N GLN A 196 22.99 -24.97 6.82
CA GLN A 196 22.29 -25.45 8.02
C GLN A 196 23.04 -25.05 9.31
N ALA A 197 23.67 -23.90 9.30
CA ALA A 197 24.43 -23.42 10.44
C ALA A 197 23.54 -23.25 11.69
N ASP A 198 24.03 -23.69 12.84
CA ASP A 198 23.36 -23.65 14.14
C ASP A 198 23.09 -22.24 14.69
N PHE A 199 23.76 -21.24 14.10
CA PHE A 199 23.60 -19.84 14.46
C PHE A 199 22.50 -19.11 13.65
N LEU A 200 21.86 -19.79 12.70
CA LEU A 200 20.75 -19.17 11.96
C LEU A 200 19.62 -18.79 12.90
N PRO A 201 19.06 -17.59 12.74
CA PRO A 201 17.92 -17.18 13.52
C PRO A 201 16.73 -18.11 13.30
N ALA A 202 15.84 -18.16 14.28
CA ALA A 202 14.57 -18.87 14.12
C ALA A 202 13.70 -18.18 13.06
N ALA A 203 12.93 -18.99 12.33
CA ALA A 203 11.83 -18.49 11.52
C ALA A 203 10.79 -17.84 12.43
N GLU A 204 10.35 -16.62 12.10
CA GLU A 204 9.34 -15.90 12.90
C GLU A 204 8.04 -15.73 12.09
N LYS A 205 8.08 -14.91 11.06
CA LYS A 205 6.91 -14.58 10.23
C LYS A 205 6.83 -15.43 8.96
N TRP A 206 7.95 -15.86 8.43
CA TRP A 206 8.06 -16.66 7.21
C TRP A 206 8.41 -18.10 7.54
N ALA A 207 8.32 -18.98 6.56
CA ALA A 207 8.65 -20.39 6.72
C ALA A 207 10.13 -20.66 7.03
N ALA A 208 10.99 -19.69 6.76
CA ALA A 208 12.43 -19.74 7.01
C ALA A 208 12.93 -18.37 7.52
N PRO A 209 14.12 -18.32 8.15
CA PRO A 209 14.81 -17.05 8.42
C PRO A 209 14.98 -16.26 7.12
N ILE A 210 14.86 -14.94 7.20
CA ILE A 210 14.95 -14.08 6.02
C ILE A 210 16.33 -13.43 5.86
N ALA A 211 17.13 -13.33 6.93
CA ALA A 211 18.50 -12.82 6.85
C ALA A 211 19.34 -13.70 5.91
N HIS A 212 19.96 -13.09 4.90
CA HIS A 212 20.79 -13.76 3.88
C HIS A 212 20.06 -14.89 3.14
N ASN A 213 18.74 -14.82 3.03
CA ASN A 213 17.90 -15.85 2.46
C ASN A 213 16.79 -15.29 1.56
N ILE A 214 16.17 -16.18 0.81
CA ILE A 214 14.92 -15.96 0.08
C ILE A 214 13.91 -16.94 0.66
N ALA A 215 12.80 -16.43 1.18
CA ALA A 215 11.69 -17.26 1.63
C ALA A 215 10.64 -17.36 0.51
N PRO A 216 10.52 -18.51 -0.17
CA PRO A 216 9.42 -18.75 -1.10
C PRO A 216 8.11 -18.89 -0.34
N LEU A 217 7.01 -18.76 -1.04
CA LEU A 217 5.65 -18.92 -0.48
C LEU A 217 5.42 -18.03 0.74
N ASN A 218 5.60 -16.72 0.55
CA ASN A 218 5.40 -15.72 1.60
C ASN A 218 3.95 -15.69 2.12
N TYR A 219 3.00 -16.28 1.40
CA TYR A 219 1.57 -16.29 1.68
C TYR A 219 1.02 -17.72 1.78
N VAL A 220 -0.16 -17.85 2.39
CA VAL A 220 -0.86 -19.13 2.50
C VAL A 220 -1.35 -19.53 1.10
N LEU A 221 -1.16 -20.80 0.76
CA LEU A 221 -1.74 -21.40 -0.45
C LEU A 221 -3.26 -21.52 -0.30
N GLY A 222 -3.98 -21.13 -1.33
CA GLY A 222 -5.41 -21.35 -1.48
C GLY A 222 -5.74 -22.77 -1.95
N GLU A 223 -7.02 -23.06 -2.17
CA GLU A 223 -7.51 -24.38 -2.58
C GLU A 223 -7.04 -24.81 -3.99
N ASP A 224 -6.66 -23.86 -4.82
CA ASP A 224 -6.20 -24.03 -6.21
C ASP A 224 -4.67 -23.92 -6.37
N ASP A 225 -3.93 -24.12 -5.28
CA ASP A 225 -2.46 -24.06 -5.20
C ASP A 225 -1.84 -22.70 -5.56
N TYR A 226 -2.67 -21.64 -5.61
CA TYR A 226 -2.21 -20.25 -5.75
C TYR A 226 -2.14 -19.56 -4.39
N THR A 227 -1.13 -18.73 -4.23
CA THR A 227 -1.08 -17.81 -3.08
C THR A 227 -2.04 -16.64 -3.29
N GLU A 228 -2.47 -16.01 -2.19
CA GLU A 228 -3.28 -14.79 -2.25
C GLU A 228 -2.59 -13.68 -3.08
N GLU A 229 -1.25 -13.60 -3.04
CA GLU A 229 -0.49 -12.61 -3.79
C GLU A 229 -0.51 -12.88 -5.31
N GLU A 230 -0.42 -14.14 -5.71
CA GLU A 230 -0.54 -14.54 -7.13
C GLU A 230 -1.94 -14.25 -7.66
N LEU A 231 -2.98 -14.54 -6.85
CA LEU A 231 -4.37 -14.23 -7.21
C LEU A 231 -4.60 -12.72 -7.39
N LYS A 232 -4.00 -11.89 -6.53
CA LYS A 232 -4.05 -10.42 -6.70
C LYS A 232 -3.46 -10.00 -8.04
N LEU A 233 -2.27 -10.46 -8.39
CA LEU A 233 -1.65 -10.11 -9.68
C LEU A 233 -2.53 -10.54 -10.85
N ARG A 234 -3.09 -11.75 -10.81
CA ARG A 234 -3.97 -12.29 -11.84
C ARG A 234 -5.25 -11.45 -12.01
N ASP A 235 -5.94 -11.20 -10.92
CA ASP A 235 -7.28 -10.62 -10.97
C ASP A 235 -7.24 -9.11 -11.14
N GLU A 236 -6.30 -8.45 -10.51
CA GLU A 236 -6.10 -7.01 -10.64
C GLU A 236 -5.62 -6.63 -12.05
N SER A 237 -4.67 -7.40 -12.65
CA SER A 237 -4.23 -7.14 -14.02
C SER A 237 -5.37 -7.24 -15.03
N ARG A 238 -6.28 -8.21 -14.86
CA ARG A 238 -7.48 -8.36 -15.71
C ARG A 238 -8.49 -7.23 -15.55
N LYS A 239 -8.55 -6.62 -14.37
CA LYS A 239 -9.45 -5.50 -14.10
C LYS A 239 -8.90 -4.19 -14.65
N ILE A 240 -7.57 -4.04 -14.70
CA ILE A 240 -6.89 -2.80 -15.12
C ILE A 240 -6.73 -2.74 -16.65
N LEU A 241 -6.36 -3.85 -17.31
CA LEU A 241 -6.18 -3.96 -18.77
C LEU A 241 -7.49 -4.35 -19.47
#